data_b29041c8dc4f0246e6b266e5acab5dc5
#
_entry.id   b29041c8dc4f0246e6b266e5acab5dc5
#
_cell.length_a   1.000
_cell.length_b   1.000
_cell.length_c   1.000
_cell.angle_alpha   90.00
_cell.angle_beta   90.00
_cell.angle_gamma   90.00
#
_symmetry.space_group_name_H-M   'P 1'
#
loop_
_entity.id
_entity.type
_entity.pdbx_description
1 polymer ?
#
loop_
_entity_poly.entity_id
_entity_poly.type
_entity_poly.pdbx_seq_one_letter_code
_entity_poly.pdbx_strand_id
1 'polypeptide(L)'
;MKKLSLQWRITLMTALLIGVTCVAMNYLLGCSGRHYMDAIGTSILFSDAAGGEPAFFDPELAEDDQELTIIVHGAQASFITTNWYITAAVMVLGGVLAYFVSGHALKPLHSFAAQVEKVEPSNLTDMKITEEVLPEFRQFSRSFNQMLDRLDEGFTAQRQFTGNAAHELRTPLALMQARIELFADEHPAMPPETTEFLTLLREQTERLTQMTKTLLEMSALQSVPRSDRIQLAPMMEEILTDLAPLAEKNGITLTCDGDGAMTGSDGLLYRLLFNLTENAIKYNRPGGTVRLTVQEEAARLVIRVSDTGCGIPESYRESIFQPFFRVDKSRSREYGGVGLGLSLVWAIAELHGGSVCVEDSSCLLYTSPSPRDISGS
;
A
#
# COMPACT_ATOMS: atom_id res chain seq x y z
N MET A 1 -19.88 4.07 19.19
CA MET A 1 -18.59 4.64 19.63
C MET A 1 -17.55 4.43 18.52
N LYS A 2 -17.77 5.12 17.36
CA LYS A 2 -16.93 4.98 16.17
C LYS A 2 -15.69 5.87 16.29
N LYS A 3 -14.51 5.22 16.23
CA LYS A 3 -13.23 5.75 15.74
C LYS A 3 -12.58 6.93 16.49
N LEU A 4 -12.50 6.87 17.81
CA LEU A 4 -11.45 7.62 18.50
C LEU A 4 -10.10 6.93 18.20
N SER A 5 -9.07 7.70 17.80
CA SER A 5 -7.72 7.17 17.60
C SER A 5 -7.23 6.50 18.89
N LEU A 6 -6.30 5.55 18.77
CA LEU A 6 -5.72 4.84 19.93
C LEU A 6 -5.14 5.83 20.95
N GLN A 7 -4.51 6.90 20.49
CA GLN A 7 -4.02 7.99 21.31
C GLN A 7 -5.12 8.60 22.20
N TRP A 8 -6.26 8.96 21.61
CA TRP A 8 -7.39 9.52 22.33
C TRP A 8 -7.99 8.54 23.36
N ARG A 9 -8.03 7.25 23.02
CA ARG A 9 -8.52 6.21 23.95
C ARG A 9 -7.61 6.07 25.16
N ILE A 10 -6.29 6.03 24.97
CA ILE A 10 -5.33 5.95 26.08
C ILE A 10 -5.38 7.23 26.91
N THR A 11 -5.38 8.42 26.29
CA THR A 11 -5.48 9.71 26.99
C THR A 11 -6.75 9.78 27.83
N LEU A 12 -7.89 9.33 27.30
CA LEU A 12 -9.15 9.35 28.00
C LEU A 12 -9.18 8.38 29.20
N MET A 13 -8.60 7.18 29.02
CA MET A 13 -8.47 6.22 30.13
C MET A 13 -7.53 6.72 31.23
N THR A 14 -6.39 7.31 30.89
CA THR A 14 -5.44 7.87 31.86
C THR A 14 -6.01 9.11 32.54
N ALA A 15 -6.67 9.98 31.81
CA ALA A 15 -7.35 11.15 32.37
C ALA A 15 -8.48 10.75 33.33
N LEU A 16 -9.25 9.74 32.99
CA LEU A 16 -10.31 9.19 33.85
C LEU A 16 -9.71 8.57 35.14
N LEU A 17 -8.63 7.82 35.01
CA LEU A 17 -7.93 7.25 36.17
C LEU A 17 -7.39 8.34 37.11
N ILE A 18 -6.73 9.37 36.56
CA ILE A 18 -6.26 10.52 37.29
C ILE A 18 -7.43 11.24 37.96
N GLY A 19 -8.54 11.44 37.23
CA GLY A 19 -9.73 12.06 37.76
C GLY A 19 -10.31 11.32 38.98
N VAL A 20 -10.49 10.00 38.88
CA VAL A 20 -11.00 9.18 39.96
C VAL A 20 -10.06 9.20 41.18
N THR A 21 -8.75 9.08 40.96
CA THR A 21 -7.76 9.12 42.06
C THR A 21 -7.70 10.49 42.73
N CYS A 22 -7.78 11.59 41.97
CA CYS A 22 -7.83 12.95 42.53
C CYS A 22 -9.10 13.21 43.34
N VAL A 23 -10.27 12.78 42.86
CA VAL A 23 -11.53 12.90 43.60
C VAL A 23 -11.53 12.08 44.89
N ALA A 24 -11.03 10.83 44.81
CA ALA A 24 -10.92 9.96 46.01
C ALA A 24 -9.95 10.58 47.04
N MET A 25 -8.80 11.12 46.60
CA MET A 25 -7.85 11.79 47.45
C MET A 25 -8.42 13.06 48.09
N ASN A 26 -9.15 13.87 47.31
CA ASN A 26 -9.84 15.07 47.81
C ASN A 26 -10.90 14.69 48.86
N TYR A 27 -11.67 13.63 48.66
CA TYR A 27 -12.63 13.13 49.61
C TYR A 27 -11.97 12.69 50.94
N LEU A 28 -10.88 11.92 50.87
CA LEU A 28 -10.13 11.46 52.03
C LEU A 28 -9.51 12.61 52.83
N LEU A 29 -8.92 13.59 52.11
CA LEU A 29 -8.37 14.80 52.74
C LEU A 29 -9.47 15.62 53.39
N GLY A 30 -10.65 15.76 52.78
CA GLY A 30 -11.77 16.46 53.34
C GLY A 30 -12.35 15.75 54.56
N CYS A 31 -12.40 14.42 54.58
CA CYS A 31 -12.80 13.63 55.78
C CYS A 31 -11.77 13.76 56.92
N SER A 32 -10.49 13.63 56.59
CA SER A 32 -9.40 13.78 57.56
C SER A 32 -9.38 15.20 58.15
N GLY A 33 -9.47 16.22 57.29
CA GLY A 33 -9.49 17.63 57.73
C GLY A 33 -10.66 17.91 58.70
N ARG A 34 -11.85 17.40 58.42
CA ARG A 34 -13.02 17.50 59.33
C ARG A 34 -12.76 16.83 60.68
N HIS A 35 -12.24 15.60 60.64
CA HIS A 35 -11.97 14.84 61.86
C HIS A 35 -10.94 15.54 62.77
N TYR A 36 -9.89 16.11 62.20
CA TYR A 36 -8.88 16.86 62.97
C TYR A 36 -9.45 18.18 63.49
N MET A 37 -10.25 18.91 62.71
CA MET A 37 -10.84 20.17 63.15
C MET A 37 -11.89 19.94 64.27
N ASP A 38 -12.69 18.86 64.14
CA ASP A 38 -13.63 18.48 65.22
C ASP A 38 -12.91 18.07 66.51
N ALA A 39 -11.76 17.36 66.37
CA ALA A 39 -10.94 16.97 67.53
C ALA A 39 -10.29 18.20 68.21
N ILE A 40 -9.85 19.21 67.43
CA ILE A 40 -9.33 20.45 67.99
C ILE A 40 -10.44 21.25 68.68
N GLY A 41 -11.61 21.39 68.06
CA GLY A 41 -12.78 22.05 68.64
C GLY A 41 -13.18 21.40 69.94
N THR A 42 -13.27 20.07 70.02
CA THR A 42 -13.59 19.36 71.27
C THR A 42 -12.50 19.48 72.33
N SER A 43 -11.22 19.48 71.96
CA SER A 43 -10.10 19.63 72.91
C SER A 43 -10.10 21.04 73.57
N ILE A 44 -10.45 22.09 72.81
CA ILE A 44 -10.60 23.44 73.34
C ILE A 44 -11.76 23.53 74.32
N LEU A 45 -12.91 22.98 73.99
CA LEU A 45 -14.07 22.94 74.85
C LEU A 45 -13.85 22.11 76.13
N PHE A 46 -13.09 21.01 76.06
CA PHE A 46 -12.74 20.21 77.25
C PHE A 46 -11.60 20.77 78.10
N SER A 47 -10.73 21.63 77.56
CA SER A 47 -9.69 22.32 78.30
C SER A 47 -10.28 23.34 79.27
N ASP A 48 -11.37 24.01 78.90
CA ASP A 48 -12.08 24.92 79.78
C ASP A 48 -12.92 24.19 80.86
N ALA A 49 -13.36 22.94 80.62
CA ALA A 49 -14.14 22.16 81.55
C ALA A 49 -13.32 21.47 82.65
N ALA A 50 -11.98 21.39 82.53
CA ALA A 50 -11.09 20.68 83.47
C ALA A 50 -10.53 21.59 84.62
N GLY A 51 -10.76 22.91 84.58
CA GLY A 51 -10.44 23.83 85.67
C GLY A 51 -11.68 24.08 86.52
N GLY A 52 -11.80 23.32 87.60
CA GLY A 52 -12.98 23.35 88.45
C GLY A 52 -13.28 24.72 89.10
N GLU A 53 -14.47 25.22 88.79
CA GLU A 53 -15.45 25.93 89.63
C GLU A 53 -16.65 26.22 88.71
N PRO A 54 -17.91 26.21 89.19
CA PRO A 54 -19.04 26.53 88.33
C PRO A 54 -18.93 28.02 87.91
N ALA A 55 -18.43 28.24 86.71
CA ALA A 55 -18.36 29.59 86.16
C ALA A 55 -19.78 30.13 86.01
N PHE A 56 -20.02 31.25 86.72
CA PHE A 56 -21.14 32.11 86.46
C PHE A 56 -21.22 32.36 84.96
N PHE A 57 -22.37 32.20 84.38
CA PHE A 57 -22.62 32.47 82.97
C PHE A 57 -22.23 33.92 82.63
N ASP A 58 -21.08 34.12 82.09
CA ASP A 58 -20.60 35.42 81.63
C ASP A 58 -20.97 35.56 80.14
N PRO A 59 -21.88 36.47 79.78
CA PRO A 59 -22.30 36.63 78.39
C PRO A 59 -21.17 37.06 77.42
N GLU A 60 -20.08 37.68 77.94
CA GLU A 60 -18.92 38.02 77.09
C GLU A 60 -18.13 36.80 76.59
N LEU A 61 -18.05 35.72 77.42
CA LEU A 61 -17.43 34.45 77.02
C LEU A 61 -18.23 33.70 75.96
N ALA A 62 -19.58 33.89 75.90
CA ALA A 62 -20.44 33.30 74.91
C ALA A 62 -20.31 33.97 73.54
N GLU A 63 -19.93 35.26 73.48
CA GLU A 63 -19.61 35.94 72.20
C GLU A 63 -18.28 35.43 71.63
N ASP A 64 -17.26 35.19 72.44
CA ASP A 64 -15.94 34.71 72.03
C ASP A 64 -16.02 33.29 71.49
N ASP A 65 -16.84 32.39 72.04
CA ASP A 65 -17.12 31.04 71.55
C ASP A 65 -17.85 31.04 70.16
N GLN A 66 -18.73 32.02 69.94
CA GLN A 66 -19.39 32.17 68.65
C GLN A 66 -18.45 32.69 67.57
N GLU A 67 -17.55 33.63 67.91
CA GLU A 67 -16.55 34.16 66.99
C GLU A 67 -15.52 33.10 66.61
N LEU A 68 -15.04 32.27 67.56
CA LEU A 68 -14.16 31.13 67.33
C LEU A 68 -14.80 30.09 66.39
N THR A 69 -16.07 29.78 66.62
CA THR A 69 -16.82 28.83 65.78
C THR A 69 -17.00 29.34 64.36
N ILE A 70 -17.21 30.62 64.14
CA ILE A 70 -17.32 31.27 62.84
C ILE A 70 -15.97 31.23 62.13
N ILE A 71 -14.86 31.48 62.80
CA ILE A 71 -13.49 31.45 62.25
C ILE A 71 -13.14 30.02 61.82
N VAL A 72 -13.44 29.01 62.64
CA VAL A 72 -13.18 27.57 62.30
C VAL A 72 -14.02 27.13 61.10
N HIS A 73 -15.28 27.48 61.03
CA HIS A 73 -16.13 27.17 59.85
C HIS A 73 -15.69 27.93 58.60
N GLY A 74 -15.25 29.15 58.72
CA GLY A 74 -14.65 29.96 57.61
C GLY A 74 -13.38 29.33 57.07
N ALA A 75 -12.48 28.93 57.97
CA ALA A 75 -11.26 28.24 57.61
C ALA A 75 -11.51 26.89 56.94
N GLN A 76 -12.48 26.13 57.42
CA GLN A 76 -12.90 24.85 56.87
C GLN A 76 -13.46 25.01 55.43
N ALA A 77 -14.32 26.00 55.21
CA ALA A 77 -14.89 26.29 53.89
C ALA A 77 -13.81 26.73 52.91
N SER A 78 -12.87 27.57 53.33
CA SER A 78 -11.71 27.99 52.51
C SER A 78 -10.79 26.82 52.16
N PHE A 79 -10.54 25.94 53.12
CA PHE A 79 -9.75 24.72 52.89
C PHE A 79 -10.42 23.79 51.84
N ILE A 80 -11.72 23.56 51.94
CA ILE A 80 -12.46 22.73 50.97
C ILE A 80 -12.43 23.35 49.59
N THR A 81 -12.70 24.66 49.47
CA THR A 81 -12.67 25.36 48.17
C THR A 81 -11.32 25.35 47.52
N THR A 82 -10.24 25.65 48.29
CA THR A 82 -8.84 25.62 47.81
C THR A 82 -8.49 24.21 47.32
N ASN A 83 -8.87 23.17 48.06
CA ASN A 83 -8.62 21.77 47.69
C ASN A 83 -9.26 21.38 46.38
N TRP A 84 -10.51 21.89 46.12
CA TRP A 84 -11.18 21.68 44.85
C TRP A 84 -10.46 22.39 43.68
N TYR A 85 -9.94 23.63 43.86
CA TYR A 85 -9.18 24.31 42.83
C TYR A 85 -7.87 23.59 42.52
N ILE A 86 -7.14 23.11 43.53
CA ILE A 86 -5.94 22.31 43.34
C ILE A 86 -6.25 21.02 42.59
N THR A 87 -7.32 20.33 42.98
CA THR A 87 -7.75 19.10 42.30
C THR A 87 -8.08 19.33 40.82
N ALA A 88 -8.81 20.40 40.53
CA ALA A 88 -9.13 20.77 39.14
C ALA A 88 -7.86 21.09 38.32
N ALA A 89 -6.92 21.83 38.89
CA ALA A 89 -5.65 22.17 38.27
C ALA A 89 -4.81 20.88 37.97
N VAL A 90 -4.73 19.97 38.93
CA VAL A 90 -4.00 18.69 38.76
C VAL A 90 -4.65 17.82 37.70
N MET A 91 -5.99 17.78 37.64
CA MET A 91 -6.70 17.04 36.58
C MET A 91 -6.40 17.59 35.17
N VAL A 92 -6.45 18.90 35.02
CA VAL A 92 -6.15 19.54 33.71
C VAL A 92 -4.72 19.32 33.31
N LEU A 93 -3.76 19.57 34.19
CA LEU A 93 -2.34 19.35 33.94
C LEU A 93 -2.03 17.88 33.65
N GLY A 94 -2.58 16.97 34.41
CA GLY A 94 -2.45 15.53 34.21
C GLY A 94 -3.03 15.05 32.87
N GLY A 95 -4.18 15.58 32.48
CA GLY A 95 -4.80 15.31 31.18
C GLY A 95 -3.96 15.79 29.99
N VAL A 96 -3.41 17.01 30.08
CA VAL A 96 -2.52 17.57 29.07
C VAL A 96 -1.24 16.76 28.99
N LEU A 97 -0.61 16.44 30.12
CA LEU A 97 0.58 15.62 30.15
C LEU A 97 0.35 14.22 29.56
N ALA A 98 -0.76 13.57 29.92
CA ALA A 98 -1.15 12.27 29.39
C ALA A 98 -1.32 12.29 27.86
N TYR A 99 -1.88 13.38 27.30
CA TYR A 99 -2.03 13.56 25.87
C TYR A 99 -0.66 13.62 25.17
N PHE A 100 0.26 14.42 25.66
CA PHE A 100 1.60 14.55 25.07
C PHE A 100 2.42 13.25 25.20
N VAL A 101 2.41 12.63 26.36
CA VAL A 101 3.11 11.36 26.60
C VAL A 101 2.55 10.24 25.72
N SER A 102 1.23 10.12 25.63
CA SER A 102 0.59 9.13 24.78
C SER A 102 0.90 9.34 23.30
N GLY A 103 0.89 10.58 22.83
CA GLY A 103 1.24 10.94 21.46
C GLY A 103 2.71 10.58 21.14
N HIS A 104 3.62 10.89 22.04
CA HIS A 104 5.04 10.59 21.86
C HIS A 104 5.32 9.08 21.91
N ALA A 105 4.71 8.36 22.83
CA ALA A 105 4.86 6.91 22.98
C ALA A 105 4.30 6.11 21.77
N LEU A 106 3.27 6.64 21.08
CA LEU A 106 2.66 5.98 19.91
C LEU A 106 3.30 6.39 18.58
N LYS A 107 4.15 7.39 18.54
CA LYS A 107 4.81 7.85 17.31
C LYS A 107 5.60 6.74 16.59
N PRO A 108 6.40 5.90 17.26
CA PRO A 108 7.10 4.78 16.62
C PRO A 108 6.14 3.77 15.95
N LEU A 109 4.98 3.52 16.56
CA LEU A 109 3.99 2.59 16.00
C LEU A 109 3.36 3.12 14.71
N HIS A 110 3.09 4.43 14.65
CA HIS A 110 2.57 5.06 13.43
C HIS A 110 3.60 5.05 12.30
N SER A 111 4.87 5.35 12.61
CA SER A 111 5.94 5.30 11.61
C SER A 111 6.16 3.88 11.09
N PHE A 112 6.07 2.89 11.97
CA PHE A 112 6.13 1.48 11.60
C PHE A 112 4.98 1.07 10.67
N ALA A 113 3.74 1.40 11.04
CA ALA A 113 2.57 1.10 10.22
C ALA A 113 2.68 1.72 8.80
N ALA A 114 3.15 2.97 8.72
CA ALA A 114 3.38 3.64 7.46
C ALA A 114 4.51 3.03 6.62
N GLN A 115 5.53 2.45 7.26
CA GLN A 115 6.59 1.71 6.55
C GLN A 115 6.10 0.37 6.03
N VAL A 116 5.31 -0.37 6.83
CA VAL A 116 4.71 -1.65 6.43
C VAL A 116 3.77 -1.48 5.23
N GLU A 117 3.00 -0.38 5.19
CA GLU A 117 2.08 -0.10 4.09
C GLU A 117 2.80 0.14 2.74
N LYS A 118 4.07 0.56 2.79
CA LYS A 118 4.91 0.82 1.60
C LYS A 118 5.69 -0.40 1.11
N VAL A 119 5.57 -1.54 1.80
CA VAL A 119 6.28 -2.78 1.42
C VAL A 119 5.64 -3.36 0.18
N GLU A 120 6.42 -3.43 -0.87
CA GLU A 120 6.07 -4.06 -2.14
C GLU A 120 7.07 -5.18 -2.48
N PRO A 121 6.70 -6.17 -3.29
CA PRO A 121 7.62 -7.23 -3.71
C PRO A 121 8.90 -6.73 -4.41
N SER A 122 8.85 -5.50 -4.93
CA SER A 122 9.95 -4.85 -5.66
C SER A 122 10.96 -4.14 -4.75
N ASN A 123 10.61 -3.85 -3.48
CA ASN A 123 11.44 -3.06 -2.56
C ASN A 123 11.74 -3.74 -1.21
N LEU A 124 11.54 -5.05 -1.11
CA LEU A 124 11.69 -5.82 0.13
C LEU A 124 13.04 -5.60 0.81
N THR A 125 14.13 -5.56 0.02
CA THR A 125 15.50 -5.40 0.53
C THR A 125 15.77 -4.01 1.07
N ASP A 126 15.17 -2.96 0.48
CA ASP A 126 15.39 -1.56 0.82
C ASP A 126 14.50 -1.10 1.99
N MET A 127 13.42 -1.83 2.28
CA MET A 127 12.42 -1.49 3.30
C MET A 127 12.69 -2.11 4.67
N LYS A 128 13.95 -2.47 4.97
CA LYS A 128 14.30 -2.94 6.31
C LYS A 128 14.11 -1.82 7.33
N ILE A 129 13.38 -2.16 8.40
CA ILE A 129 13.11 -1.24 9.49
C ILE A 129 14.36 -1.10 10.34
N THR A 130 14.74 0.15 10.64
CA THR A 130 15.89 0.45 11.49
C THR A 130 15.68 -0.13 12.90
N GLU A 131 16.65 -0.88 13.41
CA GLU A 131 16.61 -1.47 14.76
C GLU A 131 16.85 -0.46 15.91
N GLU A 132 17.12 0.82 15.58
CA GLU A 132 17.29 1.92 16.55
C GLU A 132 15.92 2.42 17.07
N VAL A 133 15.11 1.51 17.58
CA VAL A 133 13.79 1.78 18.16
C VAL A 133 13.85 1.48 19.65
N LEU A 134 12.83 1.91 20.40
CA LEU A 134 12.64 1.55 21.81
C LEU A 134 12.83 0.03 22.02
N PRO A 135 13.44 -0.43 23.12
CA PRO A 135 13.76 -1.83 23.37
C PRO A 135 12.57 -2.78 23.17
N GLU A 136 11.36 -2.31 23.48
CA GLU A 136 10.11 -3.06 23.35
C GLU A 136 9.74 -3.37 21.90
N PHE A 137 10.12 -2.49 20.97
CA PHE A 137 9.84 -2.65 19.54
C PHE A 137 10.96 -3.37 18.79
N ARG A 138 12.16 -3.53 19.39
CA ARG A 138 13.32 -4.15 18.73
C ARG A 138 13.06 -5.59 18.31
N GLN A 139 12.42 -6.36 19.16
CA GLN A 139 12.08 -7.76 18.84
C GLN A 139 11.09 -7.82 17.66
N PHE A 140 10.13 -6.90 17.63
CA PHE A 140 9.13 -6.83 16.57
C PHE A 140 9.79 -6.42 15.23
N SER A 141 10.65 -5.39 15.23
CA SER A 141 11.41 -4.98 14.04
C SER A 141 12.28 -6.11 13.49
N ARG A 142 12.95 -6.88 14.37
CA ARG A 142 13.73 -8.06 13.97
C ARG A 142 12.87 -9.13 13.33
N SER A 143 11.76 -9.49 13.97
CA SER A 143 10.84 -10.50 13.42
C SER A 143 10.27 -10.09 12.07
N PHE A 144 9.96 -8.80 11.91
CA PHE A 144 9.49 -8.25 10.66
C PHE A 144 10.57 -8.28 9.57
N ASN A 145 11.79 -7.83 9.88
CA ASN A 145 12.92 -7.91 8.95
C ASN A 145 13.23 -9.35 8.53
N GLN A 146 13.18 -10.30 9.46
CA GLN A 146 13.33 -11.74 9.15
C GLN A 146 12.20 -12.26 8.24
N MET A 147 10.98 -11.75 8.41
CA MET A 147 9.87 -12.08 7.49
C MET A 147 10.13 -11.53 6.09
N LEU A 148 10.61 -10.28 5.99
CA LEU A 148 10.98 -9.68 4.69
C LEU A 148 12.10 -10.48 4.02
N ASP A 149 13.14 -10.88 4.76
CA ASP A 149 14.24 -11.71 4.24
C ASP A 149 13.72 -13.05 3.69
N ARG A 150 12.84 -13.73 4.41
CA ARG A 150 12.22 -14.99 3.96
C ARG A 150 11.35 -14.81 2.72
N LEU A 151 10.64 -13.68 2.61
CA LEU A 151 9.84 -13.35 1.43
C LEU A 151 10.75 -13.10 0.22
N ASP A 152 11.82 -12.34 0.40
CA ASP A 152 12.80 -12.08 -0.67
C ASP A 152 13.50 -13.36 -1.13
N GLU A 153 13.94 -14.22 -0.20
CA GLU A 153 14.47 -15.56 -0.50
C GLU A 153 13.44 -16.41 -1.27
N GLY A 154 12.18 -16.41 -0.84
CA GLY A 154 11.10 -17.14 -1.49
C GLY A 154 10.84 -16.66 -2.93
N PHE A 155 10.75 -15.36 -3.14
CA PHE A 155 10.58 -14.78 -4.48
C PHE A 155 11.81 -15.01 -5.36
N THR A 156 13.01 -14.96 -4.79
CA THR A 156 14.24 -15.25 -5.52
C THR A 156 14.32 -16.71 -5.94
N ALA A 157 14.00 -17.64 -5.04
CA ALA A 157 13.92 -19.06 -5.35
C ALA A 157 12.85 -19.36 -6.42
N GLN A 158 11.68 -18.73 -6.33
CA GLN A 158 10.60 -18.87 -7.31
C GLN A 158 11.04 -18.37 -8.70
N ARG A 159 11.74 -17.20 -8.75
CA ARG A 159 12.30 -16.65 -10.00
C ARG A 159 13.34 -17.59 -10.62
N GLN A 160 14.28 -18.09 -9.82
CA GLN A 160 15.29 -19.04 -10.28
C GLN A 160 14.66 -20.32 -10.79
N PHE A 161 13.67 -20.86 -10.07
CA PHE A 161 12.96 -22.07 -10.50
C PHE A 161 12.26 -21.86 -11.85
N THR A 162 11.52 -20.77 -12.00
CA THR A 162 10.81 -20.45 -13.25
C THR A 162 11.80 -20.23 -14.39
N GLY A 163 12.90 -19.52 -14.12
CA GLY A 163 13.98 -19.29 -15.08
C GLY A 163 14.64 -20.59 -15.54
N ASN A 164 15.04 -21.44 -14.62
CA ASN A 164 15.66 -22.73 -14.92
C ASN A 164 14.69 -23.66 -15.67
N ALA A 165 13.43 -23.76 -15.21
CA ALA A 165 12.42 -24.58 -15.87
C ALA A 165 12.20 -24.16 -17.33
N ALA A 166 12.13 -22.85 -17.60
CA ALA A 166 11.95 -22.37 -18.96
C ALA A 166 13.18 -22.59 -19.85
N HIS A 167 14.41 -22.51 -19.28
CA HIS A 167 15.62 -22.90 -20.01
C HIS A 167 15.66 -24.38 -20.34
N GLU A 168 15.31 -25.25 -19.38
CA GLU A 168 15.24 -26.70 -19.57
C GLU A 168 14.14 -27.14 -20.54
N LEU A 169 13.06 -26.35 -20.66
CA LEU A 169 12.01 -26.59 -21.65
C LEU A 169 12.38 -26.10 -23.07
N ARG A 170 13.19 -25.06 -23.20
CA ARG A 170 13.58 -24.51 -24.50
C ARG A 170 14.33 -25.53 -25.35
N THR A 171 15.26 -26.25 -24.76
CA THR A 171 16.11 -27.23 -25.47
C THR A 171 15.33 -28.37 -26.10
N PRO A 172 14.43 -29.11 -25.37
CA PRO A 172 13.60 -30.15 -25.99
C PRO A 172 12.61 -29.60 -27.01
N LEU A 173 12.07 -28.39 -26.80
CA LEU A 173 11.17 -27.78 -27.78
C LEU A 173 11.89 -27.43 -29.08
N ALA A 174 13.10 -26.87 -29.01
CA ALA A 174 13.92 -26.58 -30.18
C ALA A 174 14.32 -27.88 -30.92
N LEU A 175 14.62 -28.94 -30.19
CA LEU A 175 14.88 -30.25 -30.79
C LEU A 175 13.68 -30.85 -31.48
N MET A 176 12.48 -30.75 -30.88
CA MET A 176 11.21 -31.17 -31.51
C MET A 176 10.94 -30.40 -32.80
N GLN A 177 11.12 -29.07 -32.74
CA GLN A 177 10.95 -28.20 -33.91
C GLN A 177 11.87 -28.60 -35.07
N ALA A 178 13.18 -28.76 -34.76
CA ALA A 178 14.18 -29.19 -35.75
C ALA A 178 13.87 -30.57 -36.32
N ARG A 179 13.36 -31.51 -35.52
CA ARG A 179 12.96 -32.84 -35.98
C ARG A 179 11.71 -32.82 -36.89
N ILE A 180 10.75 -31.96 -36.60
CA ILE A 180 9.56 -31.77 -37.43
C ILE A 180 9.96 -31.18 -38.79
N GLU A 181 10.83 -30.15 -38.78
CA GLU A 181 11.37 -29.53 -40.03
C GLU A 181 12.14 -30.51 -40.87
N LEU A 182 13.12 -31.23 -40.25
CA LEU A 182 13.91 -32.22 -40.94
C LEU A 182 13.06 -33.32 -41.57
N PHE A 183 12.04 -33.84 -40.84
CA PHE A 183 11.14 -34.87 -41.35
C PHE A 183 10.32 -34.33 -42.54
N ALA A 184 9.87 -33.07 -42.49
CA ALA A 184 9.15 -32.45 -43.60
C ALA A 184 10.04 -32.30 -44.86
N ASP A 185 11.30 -31.90 -44.67
CA ASP A 185 12.27 -31.73 -45.76
C ASP A 185 12.70 -33.07 -46.40
N GLU A 186 12.84 -34.13 -45.60
CA GLU A 186 13.21 -35.47 -46.08
C GLU A 186 12.07 -36.18 -46.83
N HIS A 187 10.84 -35.75 -46.60
CA HIS A 187 9.65 -36.40 -47.20
C HIS A 187 8.74 -35.41 -47.95
N PRO A 188 9.18 -34.77 -49.02
CA PRO A 188 8.43 -33.72 -49.72
C PRO A 188 7.12 -34.22 -50.38
N ALA A 189 6.94 -35.53 -50.57
CA ALA A 189 5.78 -36.15 -51.20
C ALA A 189 4.89 -36.89 -50.21
N MET A 190 4.66 -36.33 -49.02
CA MET A 190 3.82 -36.91 -47.98
C MET A 190 2.33 -36.85 -48.34
N PRO A 191 1.52 -37.79 -47.80
CA PRO A 191 0.06 -37.67 -47.84
C PRO A 191 -0.42 -36.37 -47.17
N PRO A 192 -1.51 -35.76 -47.67
CA PRO A 192 -2.05 -34.51 -47.09
C PRO A 192 -2.33 -34.58 -45.59
N GLU A 193 -2.84 -35.71 -45.11
CA GLU A 193 -3.10 -35.96 -43.66
C GLU A 193 -1.84 -35.87 -42.82
N THR A 194 -0.69 -36.39 -43.32
CA THR A 194 0.61 -36.31 -42.63
C THR A 194 1.13 -34.89 -42.62
N THR A 195 0.97 -34.16 -43.70
CA THR A 195 1.35 -32.75 -43.79
C THR A 195 0.54 -31.89 -42.82
N GLU A 196 -0.76 -32.10 -42.74
CA GLU A 196 -1.65 -31.43 -41.79
C GLU A 196 -1.23 -31.74 -40.33
N PHE A 197 -0.97 -33.01 -40.05
CA PHE A 197 -0.52 -33.43 -38.71
C PHE A 197 0.82 -32.77 -38.28
N LEU A 198 1.81 -32.73 -39.19
CA LEU A 198 3.10 -32.08 -38.94
C LEU A 198 2.96 -30.57 -38.77
N THR A 199 2.07 -29.93 -39.54
CA THR A 199 1.77 -28.52 -39.41
C THR A 199 1.20 -28.22 -38.00
N LEU A 200 0.24 -29.05 -37.56
CA LEU A 200 -0.35 -28.97 -36.23
C LEU A 200 0.74 -29.14 -35.13
N LEU A 201 1.62 -30.14 -35.25
CA LEU A 201 2.71 -30.33 -34.29
C LEU A 201 3.65 -29.15 -34.24
N ARG A 202 4.02 -28.57 -35.39
CA ARG A 202 4.86 -27.39 -35.48
C ARG A 202 4.22 -26.21 -34.77
N GLU A 203 2.94 -25.94 -35.05
CA GLU A 203 2.20 -24.85 -34.39
C GLU A 203 2.16 -25.02 -32.87
N GLN A 204 1.92 -26.25 -32.38
CA GLN A 204 1.90 -26.49 -30.93
C GLN A 204 3.30 -26.32 -30.30
N THR A 205 4.35 -26.75 -30.98
CA THR A 205 5.73 -26.61 -30.51
C THR A 205 6.17 -25.13 -30.48
N GLU A 206 5.85 -24.35 -31.51
CA GLU A 206 6.06 -22.90 -31.55
C GLU A 206 5.29 -22.20 -30.42
N ARG A 207 4.04 -22.61 -30.20
CA ARG A 207 3.23 -22.07 -29.10
C ARG A 207 3.85 -22.34 -27.74
N LEU A 208 4.34 -23.56 -27.47
CA LEU A 208 5.01 -23.90 -26.22
C LEU A 208 6.32 -23.12 -26.06
N THR A 209 7.07 -22.93 -27.13
CA THR A 209 8.31 -22.12 -27.16
C THR A 209 8.00 -20.67 -26.80
N GLN A 210 6.93 -20.09 -27.34
CA GLN A 210 6.53 -18.73 -27.01
C GLN A 210 6.04 -18.61 -25.55
N MET A 211 5.33 -19.63 -25.03
CA MET A 211 4.95 -19.67 -23.61
C MET A 211 6.14 -19.64 -22.68
N THR A 212 7.13 -20.51 -22.92
CA THR A 212 8.34 -20.58 -22.08
C THR A 212 9.15 -19.29 -22.14
N LYS A 213 9.24 -18.68 -23.33
CA LYS A 213 9.89 -17.38 -23.50
C LYS A 213 9.22 -16.28 -22.66
N THR A 214 7.90 -16.16 -22.75
CA THR A 214 7.16 -15.12 -22.01
C THR A 214 7.21 -15.36 -20.50
N LEU A 215 7.15 -16.61 -20.04
CA LEU A 215 7.33 -16.94 -18.61
C LEU A 215 8.70 -16.53 -18.08
N LEU A 216 9.77 -16.74 -18.87
CA LEU A 216 11.11 -16.26 -18.55
C LEU A 216 11.17 -14.74 -18.43
N GLU A 217 10.59 -14.05 -19.40
CA GLU A 217 10.51 -12.59 -19.41
C GLU A 217 9.80 -12.08 -18.17
N MET A 218 8.64 -12.64 -17.83
CA MET A 218 7.88 -12.28 -16.61
C MET A 218 8.69 -12.53 -15.34
N SER A 219 9.46 -13.61 -15.28
CA SER A 219 10.32 -13.91 -14.14
C SER A 219 11.48 -12.91 -13.96
N ALA A 220 11.98 -12.35 -15.07
CA ALA A 220 13.12 -11.43 -15.07
C ALA A 220 12.71 -9.94 -14.88
N LEU A 221 11.43 -9.59 -15.01
CA LEU A 221 10.97 -8.20 -15.03
C LEU A 221 11.44 -7.36 -13.83
N GLN A 222 11.39 -7.92 -12.62
CA GLN A 222 11.73 -7.19 -11.40
C GLN A 222 13.22 -6.83 -11.27
N SER A 223 14.11 -7.58 -11.94
CA SER A 223 15.55 -7.35 -11.89
C SER A 223 16.04 -6.29 -12.89
N VAL A 224 15.17 -5.82 -13.78
CA VAL A 224 15.54 -4.83 -14.81
C VAL A 224 15.58 -3.43 -14.19
N PRO A 225 16.69 -2.66 -14.34
CA PRO A 225 16.77 -1.27 -13.89
C PRO A 225 15.72 -0.40 -14.58
N ARG A 226 15.19 0.58 -13.84
CA ARG A 226 14.11 1.49 -14.30
C ARG A 226 14.49 2.96 -14.07
N SER A 227 15.73 3.29 -14.42
CA SER A 227 16.32 4.62 -14.20
C SER A 227 16.50 5.44 -15.47
N ASP A 228 16.14 4.87 -16.64
CA ASP A 228 16.39 5.53 -17.92
C ASP A 228 15.36 6.64 -18.16
N ARG A 229 15.80 7.75 -18.73
CA ARG A 229 14.91 8.81 -19.21
C ARG A 229 14.49 8.48 -20.64
N ILE A 230 13.23 8.13 -20.82
CA ILE A 230 12.69 7.60 -22.06
C ILE A 230 11.87 8.69 -22.74
N GLN A 231 12.14 8.92 -24.03
CA GLN A 231 11.34 9.75 -24.91
C GLN A 231 10.34 8.87 -25.65
N LEU A 232 9.05 9.15 -25.51
CA LEU A 232 8.01 8.26 -26.04
C LEU A 232 7.75 8.44 -27.54
N ALA A 233 7.91 9.64 -28.08
CA ALA A 233 7.70 9.85 -29.51
C ALA A 233 8.64 8.99 -30.38
N PRO A 234 9.98 9.00 -30.19
CA PRO A 234 10.87 8.12 -30.94
C PRO A 234 10.57 6.62 -30.75
N MET A 235 10.23 6.20 -29.53
CA MET A 235 9.86 4.82 -29.25
C MET A 235 8.60 4.38 -30.00
N MET A 236 7.59 5.24 -30.05
CA MET A 236 6.37 4.94 -30.81
C MET A 236 6.67 4.81 -32.31
N GLU A 237 7.48 5.71 -32.87
CA GLU A 237 7.91 5.64 -34.28
C GLU A 237 8.65 4.35 -34.61
N GLU A 238 9.55 3.91 -33.72
CA GLU A 238 10.28 2.64 -33.84
C GLU A 238 9.31 1.46 -33.84
N ILE A 239 8.34 1.43 -32.90
CA ILE A 239 7.33 0.36 -32.82
C ILE A 239 6.48 0.32 -34.08
N LEU A 240 6.04 1.47 -34.60
CA LEU A 240 5.27 1.53 -35.83
C LEU A 240 6.08 1.00 -37.02
N THR A 241 7.37 1.30 -37.07
CA THR A 241 8.30 0.82 -38.11
C THR A 241 8.43 -0.70 -38.04
N ASP A 242 8.65 -1.26 -36.85
CA ASP A 242 8.81 -2.70 -36.65
C ASP A 242 7.52 -3.48 -36.94
N LEU A 243 6.36 -2.89 -36.66
CA LEU A 243 5.05 -3.51 -36.91
C LEU A 243 4.46 -3.19 -38.30
N ALA A 244 5.09 -2.34 -39.12
CA ALA A 244 4.62 -1.98 -40.45
C ALA A 244 4.37 -3.21 -41.35
N PRO A 245 5.28 -4.23 -41.44
CA PRO A 245 5.00 -5.40 -42.26
C PRO A 245 3.78 -6.21 -41.81
N LEU A 246 3.53 -6.26 -40.50
CA LEU A 246 2.34 -6.95 -39.95
C LEU A 246 1.06 -6.15 -40.27
N ALA A 247 1.13 -4.84 -40.16
CA ALA A 247 0.02 -3.94 -40.47
C ALA A 247 -0.33 -3.98 -41.96
N GLU A 248 0.65 -3.92 -42.84
CA GLU A 248 0.45 -4.04 -44.29
C GLU A 248 -0.20 -5.36 -44.67
N LYS A 249 0.29 -6.48 -44.13
CA LYS A 249 -0.29 -7.81 -44.33
C LYS A 249 -1.77 -7.89 -43.98
N ASN A 250 -2.18 -7.16 -42.91
CA ASN A 250 -3.56 -7.14 -42.44
C ASN A 250 -4.38 -5.95 -42.99
N GLY A 251 -3.79 -5.08 -43.82
CA GLY A 251 -4.45 -3.90 -44.38
C GLY A 251 -4.80 -2.84 -43.32
N ILE A 252 -3.95 -2.65 -42.32
CA ILE A 252 -4.18 -1.73 -41.20
C ILE A 252 -3.31 -0.50 -41.34
N THR A 253 -3.88 0.68 -41.07
CA THR A 253 -3.15 1.96 -41.04
C THR A 253 -2.66 2.26 -39.62
N LEU A 254 -1.35 2.49 -39.48
CA LEU A 254 -0.73 2.86 -38.20
C LEU A 254 -0.47 4.38 -38.12
N THR A 255 -0.76 4.99 -36.99
CA THR A 255 -0.47 6.41 -36.73
C THR A 255 -0.02 6.59 -35.29
N CYS A 256 0.89 7.55 -35.03
CA CYS A 256 1.21 8.01 -33.68
C CYS A 256 1.12 9.54 -33.60
N ASP A 257 0.85 10.04 -32.40
CA ASP A 257 0.73 11.46 -32.11
C ASP A 257 1.06 11.78 -30.65
N GLY A 258 1.57 12.97 -30.41
CA GLY A 258 1.97 13.42 -29.09
C GLY A 258 3.41 13.07 -28.73
N ASP A 259 3.88 13.67 -27.65
CA ASP A 259 5.22 13.46 -27.08
C ASP A 259 5.14 13.47 -25.55
N GLY A 260 6.13 12.88 -24.93
CA GLY A 260 6.25 12.84 -23.49
C GLY A 260 7.53 12.11 -23.07
N ALA A 261 7.97 12.38 -21.86
CA ALA A 261 9.12 11.70 -21.29
C ALA A 261 8.76 11.09 -19.94
N MET A 262 9.29 9.90 -19.66
CA MET A 262 9.13 9.26 -18.36
C MET A 262 10.43 8.58 -17.93
N THR A 263 10.54 8.33 -16.64
CA THR A 263 11.63 7.52 -16.10
C THR A 263 11.18 6.06 -16.00
N GLY A 264 11.98 5.14 -16.53
CA GLY A 264 11.62 3.74 -16.55
C GLY A 264 12.70 2.86 -17.12
N SER A 265 12.31 1.68 -17.60
CA SER A 265 13.18 0.80 -18.41
C SER A 265 12.75 0.88 -19.87
N ASP A 266 13.66 1.32 -20.73
CA ASP A 266 13.43 1.47 -22.16
C ASP A 266 12.90 0.18 -22.79
N GLY A 267 13.62 -0.93 -22.60
CA GLY A 267 13.24 -2.23 -23.15
C GLY A 267 11.89 -2.77 -22.64
N LEU A 268 11.52 -2.50 -21.38
CA LEU A 268 10.23 -2.94 -20.85
C LEU A 268 9.07 -2.10 -21.40
N LEU A 269 9.23 -0.79 -21.50
CA LEU A 269 8.21 0.08 -22.08
C LEU A 269 8.00 -0.16 -23.56
N TYR A 270 9.11 -0.35 -24.31
CA TYR A 270 9.04 -0.81 -25.69
C TYR A 270 8.21 -2.08 -25.82
N ARG A 271 8.51 -3.09 -24.98
CA ARG A 271 7.80 -4.37 -24.96
C ARG A 271 6.31 -4.23 -24.65
N LEU A 272 5.96 -3.35 -23.70
CA LEU A 272 4.58 -3.06 -23.34
C LEU A 272 3.81 -2.48 -24.54
N LEU A 273 4.34 -1.41 -25.13
CA LEU A 273 3.69 -0.73 -26.25
C LEU A 273 3.64 -1.62 -27.50
N PHE A 274 4.70 -2.38 -27.76
CA PHE A 274 4.73 -3.35 -28.86
C PHE A 274 3.62 -4.41 -28.71
N ASN A 275 3.45 -5.00 -27.50
CA ASN A 275 2.39 -6.00 -27.27
C ASN A 275 0.99 -5.40 -27.44
N LEU A 276 0.74 -4.18 -26.98
CA LEU A 276 -0.55 -3.50 -27.16
C LEU A 276 -0.83 -3.24 -28.64
N THR A 277 0.16 -2.70 -29.35
CA THR A 277 0.02 -2.35 -30.78
C THR A 277 -0.11 -3.59 -31.64
N GLU A 278 0.66 -4.64 -31.36
CA GLU A 278 0.55 -5.92 -32.05
C GLU A 278 -0.84 -6.54 -31.88
N ASN A 279 -1.40 -6.51 -30.66
CA ASN A 279 -2.76 -6.97 -30.40
C ASN A 279 -3.79 -6.13 -31.14
N ALA A 280 -3.64 -4.79 -31.13
CA ALA A 280 -4.52 -3.88 -31.87
C ALA A 280 -4.52 -4.12 -33.38
N ILE A 281 -3.40 -4.59 -33.97
CA ILE A 281 -3.33 -5.00 -35.37
C ILE A 281 -3.98 -6.37 -35.57
N LYS A 282 -3.65 -7.37 -34.76
CA LYS A 282 -4.12 -8.76 -34.90
C LYS A 282 -5.63 -8.90 -34.75
N TYR A 283 -6.25 -8.11 -33.87
CA TYR A 283 -7.69 -8.17 -33.60
C TYR A 283 -8.48 -7.07 -34.32
N ASN A 284 -7.86 -6.37 -35.26
CA ASN A 284 -8.51 -5.36 -36.08
C ASN A 284 -9.28 -5.96 -37.25
N ARG A 285 -10.04 -5.14 -37.94
CA ARG A 285 -10.72 -5.47 -39.21
C ARG A 285 -9.91 -4.96 -40.38
N PRO A 286 -9.95 -5.63 -41.54
CA PRO A 286 -9.30 -5.12 -42.77
C PRO A 286 -9.74 -3.68 -43.09
N GLY A 287 -8.78 -2.81 -43.43
CA GLY A 287 -9.01 -1.38 -43.65
C GLY A 287 -9.17 -0.57 -42.37
N GLY A 288 -8.93 -1.16 -41.20
CA GLY A 288 -8.97 -0.46 -39.92
C GLY A 288 -7.74 0.38 -39.63
N THR A 289 -7.76 1.04 -38.46
CA THR A 289 -6.68 1.90 -38.01
C THR A 289 -6.24 1.52 -36.60
N VAL A 290 -4.97 1.74 -36.32
CA VAL A 290 -4.40 1.70 -34.95
C VAL A 290 -3.69 3.03 -34.71
N ARG A 291 -4.01 3.68 -33.60
CA ARG A 291 -3.44 4.97 -33.24
C ARG A 291 -2.83 4.89 -31.84
N LEU A 292 -1.56 5.28 -31.74
CA LEU A 292 -0.84 5.49 -30.48
C LEU A 292 -0.87 6.98 -30.17
N THR A 293 -1.28 7.35 -28.95
CA THR A 293 -1.24 8.75 -28.51
C THR A 293 -0.62 8.86 -27.14
N VAL A 294 0.16 9.93 -26.94
CA VAL A 294 0.74 10.29 -25.64
C VAL A 294 0.26 11.68 -25.27
N GLN A 295 -0.31 11.83 -24.09
CA GLN A 295 -0.82 13.08 -23.56
C GLN A 295 -0.52 13.21 -22.08
N GLU A 296 -0.26 14.43 -21.64
CA GLU A 296 -0.13 14.74 -20.22
C GLU A 296 -1.49 15.23 -19.70
N GLU A 297 -2.10 14.46 -18.80
CA GLU A 297 -3.41 14.76 -18.21
C GLU A 297 -3.27 14.87 -16.68
N ALA A 298 -3.58 16.04 -16.10
CA ALA A 298 -3.57 16.25 -14.64
C ALA A 298 -2.31 15.75 -13.93
N ALA A 299 -1.12 16.07 -14.49
CA ALA A 299 0.20 15.64 -14.01
C ALA A 299 0.44 14.11 -14.08
N ARG A 300 -0.28 13.41 -14.93
CA ARG A 300 -0.04 12.01 -15.30
C ARG A 300 0.22 11.90 -16.79
N LEU A 301 1.15 11.02 -17.14
CA LEU A 301 1.37 10.69 -18.54
C LEU A 301 0.41 9.56 -18.94
N VAL A 302 -0.41 9.82 -19.95
CA VAL A 302 -1.40 8.87 -20.45
C VAL A 302 -0.95 8.43 -21.85
N ILE A 303 -0.71 7.13 -22.00
CA ILE A 303 -0.42 6.52 -23.29
C ILE A 303 -1.64 5.71 -23.71
N ARG A 304 -2.20 6.01 -24.88
CA ARG A 304 -3.42 5.38 -25.37
C ARG A 304 -3.14 4.64 -26.69
N VAL A 305 -3.52 3.39 -26.75
CA VAL A 305 -3.52 2.58 -27.98
C VAL A 305 -4.97 2.36 -28.37
N SER A 306 -5.39 2.96 -29.47
CA SER A 306 -6.77 2.88 -29.97
C SER A 306 -6.81 2.10 -31.27
N ASP A 307 -7.78 1.19 -31.40
CA ASP A 307 -8.00 0.41 -32.60
C ASP A 307 -9.47 0.49 -33.06
N THR A 308 -9.72 0.08 -34.30
CA THR A 308 -11.07 -0.01 -34.88
C THR A 308 -11.53 -1.45 -35.02
N GLY A 309 -11.00 -2.36 -34.21
CA GLY A 309 -11.23 -3.79 -34.26
C GLY A 309 -12.56 -4.26 -33.70
N CYS A 310 -12.59 -5.50 -33.25
CA CYS A 310 -13.80 -6.15 -32.72
C CYS A 310 -14.18 -5.69 -31.28
N GLY A 311 -13.31 -4.92 -30.62
CA GLY A 311 -13.50 -4.49 -29.24
C GLY A 311 -13.42 -5.63 -28.22
N ILE A 312 -13.53 -5.30 -26.94
CA ILE A 312 -13.48 -6.22 -25.82
C ILE A 312 -14.79 -6.10 -25.04
N PRO A 313 -15.59 -7.21 -24.95
CA PRO A 313 -16.82 -7.19 -24.17
C PRO A 313 -16.55 -6.78 -22.71
N GLU A 314 -17.43 -6.00 -22.11
CA GLU A 314 -17.28 -5.44 -20.76
C GLU A 314 -17.00 -6.51 -19.69
N SER A 315 -17.64 -7.66 -19.82
CA SER A 315 -17.47 -8.80 -18.90
C SER A 315 -16.05 -9.39 -18.87
N TYR A 316 -15.21 -9.07 -19.85
CA TYR A 316 -13.84 -9.60 -19.96
C TYR A 316 -12.75 -8.55 -19.73
N ARG A 317 -13.09 -7.25 -19.62
CA ARG A 317 -12.12 -6.14 -19.52
C ARG A 317 -11.11 -6.28 -18.38
N GLU A 318 -11.51 -6.84 -17.24
CA GLU A 318 -10.60 -7.14 -16.13
C GLU A 318 -9.84 -8.46 -16.33
N SER A 319 -10.52 -9.47 -16.91
CA SER A 319 -9.96 -10.80 -17.06
C SER A 319 -8.90 -10.94 -18.15
N ILE A 320 -8.89 -10.04 -19.15
CA ILE A 320 -7.93 -10.10 -20.27
C ILE A 320 -6.46 -9.92 -19.83
N PHE A 321 -6.24 -9.32 -18.67
CA PHE A 321 -4.90 -9.15 -18.09
C PHE A 321 -4.43 -10.37 -17.29
N GLN A 322 -5.30 -11.37 -17.06
CA GLN A 322 -4.91 -12.61 -16.40
C GLN A 322 -4.06 -13.48 -17.34
N PRO A 323 -3.01 -14.14 -16.83
CA PRO A 323 -2.20 -15.04 -17.62
C PRO A 323 -3.06 -16.16 -18.26
N PHE A 324 -2.80 -16.47 -19.52
CA PHE A 324 -3.48 -17.51 -20.32
C PHE A 324 -4.96 -17.24 -20.62
N PHE A 325 -5.49 -16.08 -20.22
CA PHE A 325 -6.86 -15.72 -20.52
C PHE A 325 -7.05 -15.36 -22.01
N ARG A 326 -8.17 -15.73 -22.57
CA ARG A 326 -8.56 -15.48 -23.98
C ARG A 326 -10.07 -15.40 -24.09
N VAL A 327 -10.59 -14.37 -24.75
CA VAL A 327 -12.04 -14.16 -24.97
C VAL A 327 -12.64 -15.27 -25.85
N ASP A 328 -11.92 -15.69 -26.90
CA ASP A 328 -12.38 -16.72 -27.82
C ASP A 328 -11.26 -17.73 -28.12
N LYS A 329 -11.47 -19.00 -27.71
CA LYS A 329 -10.50 -20.08 -27.92
C LYS A 329 -10.47 -20.59 -29.38
N SER A 330 -11.48 -20.32 -30.18
CA SER A 330 -11.62 -20.82 -31.55
C SER A 330 -10.97 -19.90 -32.58
N ARG A 331 -11.25 -18.60 -32.55
CA ARG A 331 -10.65 -17.58 -33.42
C ARG A 331 -9.15 -17.37 -33.14
N SER A 332 -8.76 -17.57 -31.93
CA SER A 332 -7.38 -17.33 -31.52
C SER A 332 -6.40 -18.46 -31.91
N ARG A 333 -6.84 -19.56 -32.47
CA ARG A 333 -5.96 -20.53 -33.16
C ARG A 333 -5.38 -19.95 -34.45
N GLU A 334 -6.14 -19.13 -35.15
CA GLU A 334 -5.75 -18.47 -36.40
C GLU A 334 -4.67 -17.39 -36.23
N TYR A 335 -4.65 -16.71 -35.07
CA TYR A 335 -3.70 -15.63 -34.77
C TYR A 335 -2.57 -16.03 -33.81
N GLY A 336 -2.45 -17.30 -33.41
CA GLY A 336 -1.28 -17.85 -32.72
C GLY A 336 -0.96 -17.37 -31.31
N GLY A 337 -1.84 -16.59 -30.67
CA GLY A 337 -1.54 -15.98 -29.36
C GLY A 337 -1.69 -16.93 -28.16
N VAL A 338 -0.80 -16.82 -27.18
CA VAL A 338 -0.73 -17.64 -25.96
C VAL A 338 -1.62 -17.12 -24.82
N GLY A 339 -2.05 -15.85 -24.88
CA GLY A 339 -2.75 -15.17 -23.79
C GLY A 339 -1.83 -14.67 -22.67
N LEU A 340 -0.56 -14.42 -22.98
CA LEU A 340 0.41 -13.86 -22.02
C LEU A 340 0.80 -12.40 -22.31
N GLY A 341 0.51 -11.89 -23.51
CA GLY A 341 0.93 -10.53 -23.90
C GLY A 341 0.33 -9.45 -23.02
N LEU A 342 -0.98 -9.50 -22.74
CA LEU A 342 -1.64 -8.49 -21.91
C LEU A 342 -1.32 -8.64 -20.41
N SER A 343 -1.06 -9.84 -19.92
CA SER A 343 -0.58 -10.02 -18.53
C SER A 343 0.84 -9.46 -18.35
N LEU A 344 1.68 -9.56 -19.39
CA LEU A 344 3.00 -8.91 -19.40
C LEU A 344 2.86 -7.38 -19.43
N VAL A 345 1.93 -6.84 -20.21
CA VAL A 345 1.60 -5.40 -20.24
C VAL A 345 1.21 -4.92 -18.85
N TRP A 346 0.31 -5.63 -18.18
CA TRP A 346 -0.13 -5.29 -16.82
C TRP A 346 1.04 -5.30 -15.82
N ALA A 347 1.86 -6.36 -15.83
CA ALA A 347 3.02 -6.48 -14.95
C ALA A 347 4.06 -5.37 -15.17
N ILE A 348 4.33 -4.99 -16.43
CA ILE A 348 5.25 -3.90 -16.75
C ILE A 348 4.68 -2.55 -16.30
N ALA A 349 3.38 -2.31 -16.48
CA ALA A 349 2.72 -1.08 -16.02
C ALA A 349 2.83 -0.91 -14.51
N GLU A 350 2.51 -1.95 -13.73
CA GLU A 350 2.69 -1.94 -12.27
C GLU A 350 4.13 -1.66 -11.85
N LEU A 351 5.11 -2.29 -12.50
CA LEU A 351 6.52 -2.07 -12.19
C LEU A 351 6.98 -0.63 -12.42
N HIS A 352 6.30 0.12 -13.27
CA HIS A 352 6.54 1.54 -13.51
C HIS A 352 5.63 2.46 -12.67
N GLY A 353 4.92 1.92 -11.66
CA GLY A 353 4.00 2.67 -10.80
C GLY A 353 2.75 3.18 -11.53
N GLY A 354 2.45 2.61 -12.69
CA GLY A 354 1.29 2.93 -13.50
C GLY A 354 0.16 1.91 -13.36
N SER A 355 -0.90 2.12 -14.12
CA SER A 355 -2.02 1.19 -14.25
C SER A 355 -2.46 1.09 -15.70
N VAL A 356 -3.01 -0.04 -16.10
CA VAL A 356 -3.58 -0.26 -17.43
C VAL A 356 -5.05 -0.61 -17.32
N CYS A 357 -5.87 -0.03 -18.19
CA CYS A 357 -7.29 -0.35 -18.28
C CYS A 357 -7.76 -0.36 -19.72
N VAL A 358 -8.97 -0.88 -19.97
CA VAL A 358 -9.62 -0.86 -21.28
C VAL A 358 -10.79 0.10 -21.23
N GLU A 359 -10.80 1.08 -22.11
CA GLU A 359 -11.96 1.92 -22.44
C GLU A 359 -12.62 1.41 -23.72
N ASP A 360 -13.82 1.89 -24.06
CA ASP A 360 -14.74 1.34 -25.07
C ASP A 360 -14.15 0.91 -26.42
N SER A 361 -12.99 1.43 -26.82
CA SER A 361 -12.26 1.04 -28.05
C SER A 361 -10.76 1.28 -27.94
N SER A 362 -10.21 1.46 -26.73
CA SER A 362 -8.80 1.77 -26.54
C SER A 362 -8.26 1.19 -25.26
N CYS A 363 -7.01 0.77 -25.28
CA CYS A 363 -6.28 0.39 -24.09
C CYS A 363 -5.51 1.59 -23.55
N LEU A 364 -5.77 1.98 -22.30
CA LEU A 364 -5.13 3.11 -21.65
C LEU A 364 -4.08 2.65 -20.64
N LEU A 365 -2.91 3.25 -20.71
CA LEU A 365 -1.88 3.14 -19.70
C LEU A 365 -1.77 4.47 -18.96
N TYR A 366 -1.97 4.46 -17.65
CA TYR A 366 -1.72 5.59 -16.77
C TYR A 366 -0.40 5.39 -16.03
N THR A 367 0.49 6.39 -16.09
CA THR A 367 1.69 6.41 -15.24
C THR A 367 1.51 7.42 -14.12
N SER A 368 1.88 7.07 -12.89
CA SER A 368 1.93 8.03 -11.78
C SER A 368 3.26 8.78 -11.82
N PRO A 369 3.30 10.10 -11.49
CA PRO A 369 4.57 10.80 -11.33
C PRO A 369 5.37 10.13 -10.21
N SER A 370 6.68 10.00 -10.44
CA SER A 370 7.59 9.43 -9.43
C SER A 370 7.52 10.24 -8.14
N PRO A 371 7.50 9.62 -6.93
CA PRO A 371 7.48 10.32 -5.65
C PRO A 371 8.66 11.29 -5.44
N ARG A 372 9.68 11.24 -6.28
CA ARG A 372 10.86 12.13 -6.22
C ARG A 372 10.61 13.52 -6.81
N ASP A 373 9.57 13.70 -7.62
CA ASP A 373 9.27 15.00 -8.24
C ASP A 373 8.35 15.88 -7.36
N ILE A 374 7.86 15.38 -6.23
CA ILE A 374 6.97 16.10 -5.30
C ILE A 374 7.77 16.83 -4.18
N SER A 375 9.08 16.64 -4.08
CA SER A 375 9.92 17.26 -3.04
C SER A 375 10.56 18.59 -3.42
N GLY A 376 10.05 19.25 -4.44
CA GLY A 376 10.57 20.53 -4.99
C GLY A 376 9.52 21.62 -5.07
N SER A 377 8.78 21.89 -3.96
CA SER A 377 8.05 23.16 -3.79
C SER A 377 7.86 23.46 -2.32
#